data_a256d59d9ea9b68d25f9aac447164d5e
#
_entry.id   a256d59d9ea9b68d25f9aac447164d5e
#
_cell.length_a   1.000
_cell.length_b   1.000
_cell.length_c   1.000
_cell.angle_alpha   90.00
_cell.angle_beta   90.00
_cell.angle_gamma   90.00
#
_symmetry.space_group_name_H-M   'P 1'
#
loop_
_entity.id
_entity.type
_entity.pdbx_description
1 polymer ?
#
loop_
_entity_poly.entity_id
_entity_poly.type
_entity_poly.pdbx_seq_one_letter_code
_entity_poly.pdbx_strand_id
1 'polypeptide(L)'
;SVRDCLVNGGDGSGEESTGGIVGTVTNSAEGICIHGCQSSANISGKYHIGGICGYYVQYTFIEPSGPLTISECTNRGNLTERAVSDYGLKQYLGGIMGDAQGAVTITKCHNSGDVLSDQETCNASEVNLGGIMGGIYNPEKWECKISDTDNTGHITEKQHSISRIGGIIADGRWPNL
;
A
#
# COMPACT_ATOMS: atom_id res chain seq x y z
N SER A 1 9.93 14.48 6.69
CA SER A 1 8.60 14.61 6.10
C SER A 1 8.69 14.81 4.59
N VAL A 2 7.69 14.31 3.86
CA VAL A 2 7.48 14.53 2.41
C VAL A 2 6.19 15.32 2.28
N ARG A 3 6.23 16.47 1.61
CA ARG A 3 5.07 17.38 1.55
C ARG A 3 4.85 17.93 0.14
N ASP A 4 3.57 18.09 -0.21
CA ASP A 4 3.12 18.82 -1.40
C ASP A 4 3.77 18.35 -2.71
N CYS A 5 4.10 17.05 -2.78
CA CYS A 5 4.68 16.46 -3.99
C CYS A 5 3.59 16.16 -5.02
N LEU A 6 3.88 16.47 -6.28
CA LEU A 6 3.00 16.20 -7.40
C LEU A 6 3.71 15.35 -8.46
N VAL A 7 3.14 14.19 -8.74
CA VAL A 7 3.54 13.33 -9.86
C VAL A 7 2.41 13.30 -10.88
N ASN A 8 2.64 13.86 -12.05
CA ASN A 8 1.65 13.99 -13.13
C ASN A 8 1.89 12.97 -14.23
N GLY A 9 1.05 11.93 -14.25
CA GLY A 9 1.07 10.89 -15.29
C GLY A 9 2.36 10.09 -15.31
N GLY A 10 2.54 9.31 -16.38
CA GLY A 10 3.64 8.39 -16.55
C GLY A 10 3.38 7.01 -15.95
N ASP A 11 4.35 6.13 -16.14
CA ASP A 11 4.30 4.75 -15.66
C ASP A 11 5.52 4.48 -14.79
N GLY A 12 5.29 4.04 -13.56
CA GLY A 12 6.31 3.62 -12.62
C GLY A 12 6.30 2.11 -12.42
N SER A 13 7.46 1.49 -12.36
CA SER A 13 7.55 0.06 -12.07
C SER A 13 8.68 -0.25 -11.09
N GLY A 14 8.48 -1.24 -10.23
CA GLY A 14 9.47 -1.67 -9.24
C GLY A 14 9.43 -3.16 -8.97
N GLU A 15 10.52 -3.69 -8.39
CA GLU A 15 10.65 -5.11 -8.09
C GLU A 15 10.05 -5.47 -6.72
N GLU A 16 10.29 -4.69 -5.68
CA GLU A 16 9.85 -5.03 -4.32
C GLU A 16 8.75 -4.11 -3.81
N SER A 17 9.06 -2.84 -3.61
CA SER A 17 8.13 -1.87 -3.04
C SER A 17 8.05 -0.65 -3.93
N THR A 18 6.86 -0.39 -4.45
CA THR A 18 6.64 0.69 -5.41
C THR A 18 5.53 1.61 -4.91
N GLY A 19 5.80 2.90 -4.89
CA GLY A 19 4.83 3.92 -4.53
C GLY A 19 4.88 5.10 -5.49
N GLY A 20 3.76 5.74 -5.74
CA GLY A 20 3.70 6.92 -6.60
C GLY A 20 4.51 8.10 -6.08
N ILE A 21 4.72 8.19 -4.78
CA ILE A 21 5.53 9.23 -4.12
C ILE A 21 6.74 8.59 -3.41
N VAL A 22 6.54 7.52 -2.64
CA VAL A 22 7.58 6.87 -1.84
C VAL A 22 7.49 5.36 -1.98
N GLY A 23 8.58 4.68 -2.39
CA GLY A 23 8.63 3.22 -2.49
C GLY A 23 8.62 2.56 -1.11
N THR A 24 9.61 2.88 -0.28
CA THR A 24 9.74 2.31 1.07
C THR A 24 10.03 3.38 2.11
N VAL A 25 9.41 3.22 3.27
CA VAL A 25 9.65 4.02 4.47
C VAL A 25 10.17 3.10 5.57
N THR A 26 11.28 3.49 6.20
CA THR A 26 11.80 2.83 7.41
C THR A 26 11.65 3.74 8.61
N ASN A 27 11.67 3.16 9.81
CA ASN A 27 11.39 3.93 11.03
C ASN A 27 12.33 5.13 11.25
N SER A 28 11.74 6.12 11.91
CA SER A 28 12.40 7.31 12.43
C SER A 28 11.95 7.52 13.88
N ALA A 29 12.82 8.03 14.71
CA ALA A 29 12.53 8.32 16.12
C ALA A 29 11.31 9.24 16.32
N GLU A 30 11.12 10.21 15.44
CA GLU A 30 10.04 11.21 15.56
C GLU A 30 8.79 10.86 14.72
N GLY A 31 8.82 9.72 14.01
CA GLY A 31 7.81 9.38 13.02
C GLY A 31 8.04 10.06 11.66
N ILE A 32 7.25 9.64 10.68
CA ILE A 32 7.35 10.12 9.30
C ILE A 32 5.99 10.62 8.84
N CYS A 33 5.99 11.74 8.13
CA CYS A 33 4.78 12.33 7.58
C CYS A 33 4.89 12.47 6.06
N ILE A 34 3.88 11.95 5.35
CA ILE A 34 3.61 12.21 3.92
C ILE A 34 2.31 12.99 3.88
N HIS A 35 2.35 14.24 3.41
CA HIS A 35 1.21 15.15 3.50
C HIS A 35 0.98 15.93 2.21
N GLY A 36 -0.28 16.09 1.80
CA GLY A 36 -0.66 16.93 0.68
C GLY A 36 -0.18 16.44 -0.70
N CYS A 37 0.27 15.18 -0.79
CA CYS A 37 0.90 14.68 -2.01
C CYS A 37 -0.14 14.12 -2.99
N GLN A 38 0.13 14.25 -4.28
CA GLN A 38 -0.74 13.74 -5.34
C GLN A 38 0.05 12.92 -6.36
N SER A 39 -0.50 11.77 -6.75
CA SER A 39 0.02 10.94 -7.82
C SER A 39 -1.07 10.64 -8.86
N SER A 40 -0.73 10.76 -10.13
CA SER A 40 -1.54 10.25 -11.25
C SER A 40 -0.76 9.29 -12.15
N ALA A 41 0.41 8.83 -11.69
CA ALA A 41 1.20 7.81 -12.39
C ALA A 41 0.55 6.44 -12.25
N ASN A 42 0.53 5.65 -13.32
CA ASN A 42 0.21 4.24 -13.23
C ASN A 42 1.41 3.50 -12.62
N ILE A 43 1.15 2.70 -11.62
CA ILE A 43 2.19 2.04 -10.84
C ILE A 43 2.06 0.52 -10.99
N SER A 44 3.15 -0.13 -11.32
CA SER A 44 3.22 -1.59 -11.33
C SER A 44 4.36 -2.10 -10.46
N GLY A 45 4.16 -3.23 -9.79
CA GLY A 45 5.18 -3.78 -8.89
C GLY A 45 4.92 -5.25 -8.59
N LYS A 46 5.83 -5.86 -7.76
CA LYS A 46 5.72 -7.28 -7.43
C LYS A 46 5.11 -7.55 -6.06
N TYR A 47 5.46 -6.79 -5.03
CA TYR A 47 5.07 -7.19 -3.65
C TYR A 47 4.25 -6.15 -2.91
N HIS A 48 4.76 -4.93 -2.74
CA HIS A 48 4.10 -3.88 -1.97
C HIS A 48 3.88 -2.67 -2.88
N ILE A 49 2.66 -2.47 -3.30
CA ILE A 49 2.31 -1.47 -4.32
C ILE A 49 1.30 -0.49 -3.75
N GLY A 50 1.67 0.78 -3.68
CA GLY A 50 0.80 1.84 -3.17
C GLY A 50 0.75 3.05 -4.09
N GLY A 51 -0.40 3.67 -4.22
CA GLY A 51 -0.54 4.88 -5.03
C GLY A 51 0.25 6.07 -4.48
N ILE A 52 0.50 6.08 -3.19
CA ILE A 52 1.32 7.08 -2.49
C ILE A 52 2.58 6.42 -1.89
N CYS A 53 2.42 5.38 -1.07
CA CYS A 53 3.51 4.70 -0.39
C CYS A 53 3.43 3.19 -0.61
N GLY A 54 4.52 2.55 -1.07
CA GLY A 54 4.56 1.11 -1.29
C GLY A 54 4.60 0.31 0.02
N TYR A 55 5.59 0.57 0.86
CA TYR A 55 5.83 -0.19 2.07
C TYR A 55 6.32 0.67 3.23
N TYR A 56 5.85 0.34 4.43
CA TYR A 56 6.40 0.86 5.67
C TYR A 56 6.85 -0.27 6.58
N VAL A 57 8.09 -0.18 7.09
CA VAL A 57 8.62 -1.13 8.06
C VAL A 57 9.15 -0.41 9.29
N GLN A 58 8.65 -0.84 10.46
CA GLN A 58 9.09 -0.38 11.78
C GLN A 58 9.86 -1.49 12.49
N TYR A 59 11.18 -1.37 12.55
CA TYR A 59 12.04 -2.34 13.22
C TYR A 59 11.97 -2.15 14.73
N THR A 60 11.63 -3.20 15.45
CA THR A 60 11.41 -3.15 16.91
C THR A 60 12.66 -3.05 17.75
N PHE A 61 13.81 -3.26 17.15
CA PHE A 61 15.12 -3.13 17.82
C PHE A 61 15.71 -1.71 17.71
N ILE A 62 15.01 -0.80 17.02
CA ILE A 62 15.37 0.61 16.92
C ILE A 62 14.34 1.40 17.72
N GLU A 63 14.75 1.91 18.86
CA GLU A 63 13.90 2.73 19.75
C GLU A 63 14.54 4.10 20.01
N PRO A 64 13.77 5.17 20.10
CA PRO A 64 12.32 5.26 19.86
C PRO A 64 11.99 5.19 18.37
N SER A 65 10.81 4.66 18.03
CA SER A 65 10.31 4.62 16.66
C SER A 65 8.89 5.16 16.57
N GLY A 66 8.73 6.24 15.84
CA GLY A 66 7.43 6.89 15.62
C GLY A 66 6.65 6.33 14.44
N PRO A 67 5.35 6.58 14.38
CA PRO A 67 4.46 6.06 13.34
C PRO A 67 4.69 6.72 11.97
N LEU A 68 4.19 6.07 10.92
CA LEU A 68 3.96 6.70 9.62
C LEU A 68 2.58 7.38 9.62
N THR A 69 2.54 8.64 9.20
CA THR A 69 1.29 9.36 8.93
C THR A 69 1.20 9.73 7.46
N ILE A 70 0.14 9.31 6.78
CA ILE A 70 -0.21 9.73 5.40
C ILE A 70 -1.48 10.54 5.49
N SER A 71 -1.44 11.80 5.09
CA SER A 71 -2.59 12.70 5.22
C SER A 71 -2.79 13.62 4.02
N GLU A 72 -4.06 13.86 3.68
CA GLU A 72 -4.47 14.77 2.62
C GLU A 72 -3.82 14.42 1.25
N CYS A 73 -3.59 13.13 1.02
CA CYS A 73 -2.97 12.63 -0.20
C CYS A 73 -4.01 12.06 -1.17
N THR A 74 -3.72 12.19 -2.46
CA THR A 74 -4.62 11.68 -3.52
C THR A 74 -3.86 10.81 -4.52
N ASN A 75 -4.39 9.63 -4.80
CA ASN A 75 -3.98 8.82 -5.94
C ASN A 75 -5.07 8.81 -7.02
N ARG A 76 -4.67 9.02 -8.27
CA ARG A 76 -5.51 8.93 -9.47
C ARG A 76 -4.98 7.93 -10.49
N GLY A 77 -3.77 7.45 -10.31
CA GLY A 77 -3.14 6.45 -11.19
C GLY A 77 -3.56 5.03 -10.84
N ASN A 78 -3.60 4.16 -11.83
CA ASN A 78 -3.94 2.77 -11.64
C ASN A 78 -2.77 1.98 -11.04
N LEU A 79 -3.11 0.98 -10.25
CA LEU A 79 -2.14 0.07 -9.65
C LEU A 79 -2.33 -1.33 -10.21
N THR A 80 -1.23 -1.96 -10.62
CA THR A 80 -1.26 -3.31 -11.19
C THR A 80 -0.11 -4.14 -10.65
N GLU A 81 -0.38 -5.38 -10.25
CA GLU A 81 0.71 -6.28 -9.90
C GLU A 81 1.47 -6.75 -11.15
N ARG A 82 2.74 -7.10 -10.95
CA ARG A 82 3.56 -7.83 -11.91
C ARG A 82 3.71 -9.28 -11.45
N ALA A 83 3.78 -10.19 -12.42
CA ALA A 83 3.99 -11.60 -12.14
C ALA A 83 5.23 -11.84 -11.26
N VAL A 84 5.09 -12.68 -10.25
CA VAL A 84 6.19 -13.15 -9.41
C VAL A 84 6.52 -14.59 -9.79
N SER A 85 7.83 -14.90 -9.85
CA SER A 85 8.32 -16.26 -10.07
C SER A 85 8.42 -17.07 -8.78
N ASP A 86 8.46 -16.38 -7.63
CA ASP A 86 8.75 -16.98 -6.35
C ASP A 86 7.47 -17.47 -5.65
N TYR A 87 7.38 -18.76 -5.42
CA TYR A 87 6.27 -19.35 -4.67
C TYR A 87 6.31 -18.94 -3.20
N GLY A 88 5.13 -18.75 -2.63
CA GLY A 88 4.97 -18.48 -1.19
C GLY A 88 5.02 -17.01 -0.79
N LEU A 89 5.34 -16.11 -1.69
CA LEU A 89 5.30 -14.67 -1.42
C LEU A 89 3.90 -14.12 -1.66
N LYS A 90 3.59 -13.02 -0.96
CA LYS A 90 2.31 -12.33 -1.03
C LYS A 90 2.46 -10.99 -1.70
N GLN A 91 1.44 -10.59 -2.38
CA GLN A 91 1.34 -9.28 -3.00
C GLN A 91 0.29 -8.43 -2.28
N TYR A 92 0.61 -7.15 -2.08
CA TYR A 92 -0.23 -6.19 -1.41
C TYR A 92 -0.35 -4.93 -2.26
N LEU A 93 -1.55 -4.65 -2.72
CA LEU A 93 -1.88 -3.45 -3.50
C LEU A 93 -2.88 -2.61 -2.73
N GLY A 94 -2.56 -1.33 -2.53
CA GLY A 94 -3.48 -0.40 -1.90
C GLY A 94 -3.49 0.95 -2.57
N GLY A 95 -4.65 1.50 -2.80
CA GLY A 95 -4.81 2.76 -3.51
C GLY A 95 -3.99 3.92 -2.95
N ILE A 96 -3.70 3.90 -1.66
CA ILE A 96 -2.83 4.85 -0.98
C ILE A 96 -1.55 4.14 -0.50
N MET A 97 -1.69 2.98 0.16
CA MET A 97 -0.56 2.27 0.77
C MET A 97 -0.60 0.78 0.47
N GLY A 98 0.51 0.21 0.01
CA GLY A 98 0.62 -1.22 -0.28
C GLY A 98 0.53 -2.06 0.99
N ASP A 99 1.51 -1.97 1.87
CA ASP A 99 1.55 -2.74 3.12
C ASP A 99 2.30 -2.00 4.23
N ALA A 100 1.97 -2.33 5.49
CA ALA A 100 2.64 -1.80 6.67
C ALA A 100 3.03 -2.88 7.67
N GLN A 101 4.27 -2.79 8.14
CA GLN A 101 4.78 -3.50 9.31
C GLN A 101 5.16 -2.44 10.36
N GLY A 102 4.17 -1.75 10.91
CA GLY A 102 4.39 -0.68 11.87
C GLY A 102 3.10 0.11 12.13
N ALA A 103 3.16 1.02 13.10
CA ALA A 103 2.04 1.91 13.40
C ALA A 103 1.81 2.90 12.26
N VAL A 104 0.59 2.95 11.71
CA VAL A 104 0.25 3.79 10.57
C VAL A 104 -1.06 4.54 10.81
N THR A 105 -1.08 5.80 10.39
CA THR A 105 -2.30 6.62 10.33
C THR A 105 -2.49 7.12 8.91
N ILE A 106 -3.65 6.82 8.30
CA ILE A 106 -4.05 7.33 6.98
C ILE A 106 -5.31 8.16 7.18
N THR A 107 -5.27 9.43 6.84
CA THR A 107 -6.41 10.32 7.08
C THR A 107 -6.61 11.33 5.95
N LYS A 108 -7.88 11.63 5.63
CA LYS A 108 -8.25 12.58 4.58
C LYS A 108 -7.59 12.29 3.22
N CYS A 109 -7.43 11.01 2.91
CA CYS A 109 -6.84 10.56 1.65
C CYS A 109 -7.94 10.11 0.68
N HIS A 110 -7.65 10.20 -0.60
CA HIS A 110 -8.58 9.80 -1.65
C HIS A 110 -7.88 8.94 -2.70
N ASN A 111 -8.45 7.79 -3.01
CA ASN A 111 -8.05 6.99 -4.17
C ASN A 111 -9.16 6.99 -5.23
N SER A 112 -8.84 7.38 -6.44
CA SER A 112 -9.72 7.23 -7.61
C SER A 112 -9.08 6.39 -8.72
N GLY A 113 -7.84 5.96 -8.55
CA GLY A 113 -7.20 5.01 -9.45
C GLY A 113 -7.69 3.58 -9.18
N ASP A 114 -7.71 2.77 -10.22
CA ASP A 114 -8.10 1.37 -10.12
C ASP A 114 -7.00 0.53 -9.47
N VAL A 115 -7.38 -0.47 -8.70
CA VAL A 115 -6.49 -1.47 -8.10
C VAL A 115 -6.76 -2.80 -8.80
N LEU A 116 -5.83 -3.21 -9.64
CA LEU A 116 -6.03 -4.29 -10.60
C LEU A 116 -5.07 -5.45 -10.35
N SER A 117 -5.60 -6.65 -10.31
CA SER A 117 -4.86 -7.90 -10.46
C SER A 117 -5.29 -8.55 -11.76
N ASP A 118 -4.43 -8.54 -12.78
CA ASP A 118 -4.76 -9.05 -14.11
C ASP A 118 -3.80 -10.13 -14.64
N GLN A 119 -2.86 -10.58 -13.80
CA GLN A 119 -1.90 -11.60 -14.18
C GLN A 119 -2.51 -13.01 -14.18
N GLU A 120 -2.64 -13.61 -15.35
CA GLU A 120 -3.13 -14.99 -15.49
C GLU A 120 -2.16 -16.04 -14.93
N THR A 121 -0.89 -15.70 -14.76
CA THR A 121 0.18 -16.60 -14.30
C THR A 121 0.98 -15.97 -13.17
N CYS A 122 0.37 -15.74 -12.01
CA CYS A 122 1.08 -15.27 -10.84
C CYS A 122 1.33 -16.45 -9.88
N ASN A 123 2.60 -16.65 -9.50
CA ASN A 123 2.99 -17.65 -8.50
C ASN A 123 2.88 -17.11 -7.05
N ALA A 124 2.32 -15.95 -6.85
CA ALA A 124 2.05 -15.44 -5.51
C ALA A 124 1.18 -16.42 -4.73
N SER A 125 1.49 -16.61 -3.45
CA SER A 125 0.66 -17.45 -2.57
C SER A 125 -0.68 -16.79 -2.26
N GLU A 126 -0.72 -15.46 -2.36
CA GLU A 126 -1.90 -14.65 -2.04
C GLU A 126 -1.76 -13.25 -2.65
N VAL A 127 -2.85 -12.71 -3.17
CA VAL A 127 -2.94 -11.32 -3.64
C VAL A 127 -3.95 -10.55 -2.79
N ASN A 128 -3.55 -9.41 -2.26
CA ASN A 128 -4.36 -8.58 -1.37
C ASN A 128 -4.61 -7.21 -2.02
N LEU A 129 -5.85 -6.93 -2.35
CA LEU A 129 -6.28 -5.74 -3.07
C LEU A 129 -7.16 -4.86 -2.18
N GLY A 130 -6.62 -3.78 -1.67
CA GLY A 130 -7.34 -2.79 -0.85
C GLY A 130 -7.55 -1.47 -1.59
N GLY A 131 -8.73 -0.89 -1.48
CA GLY A 131 -9.02 0.41 -2.07
C GLY A 131 -8.15 1.52 -1.51
N ILE A 132 -7.72 1.40 -0.26
CA ILE A 132 -6.81 2.33 0.43
C ILE A 132 -5.52 1.62 0.83
N MET A 133 -5.59 0.45 1.47
CA MET A 133 -4.44 -0.27 1.99
C MET A 133 -4.52 -1.76 1.66
N GLY A 134 -3.46 -2.31 1.08
CA GLY A 134 -3.38 -3.73 0.73
C GLY A 134 -3.28 -4.63 1.95
N GLY A 135 -2.44 -4.28 2.92
CA GLY A 135 -2.33 -5.06 4.14
C GLY A 135 -1.65 -4.36 5.30
N ILE A 136 -1.79 -4.98 6.47
CA ILE A 136 -1.04 -4.63 7.67
C ILE A 136 -0.54 -5.90 8.34
N TYR A 137 0.75 -5.95 8.62
CA TYR A 137 1.37 -7.07 9.32
C TYR A 137 1.39 -6.82 10.82
N ASN A 138 0.95 -7.84 11.58
CA ASN A 138 0.95 -7.83 13.04
C ASN A 138 0.16 -6.66 13.70
N PRO A 139 -1.15 -6.53 13.40
CA PRO A 139 -1.97 -5.43 13.90
C PRO A 139 -2.16 -5.44 15.43
N GLU A 140 -1.91 -6.55 16.11
CA GLU A 140 -1.93 -6.61 17.59
C GLU A 140 -0.82 -5.76 18.21
N LYS A 141 0.30 -5.63 17.51
CA LYS A 141 1.46 -4.87 17.98
C LYS A 141 1.41 -3.41 17.56
N TRP A 142 0.82 -3.14 16.40
CA TRP A 142 0.87 -1.85 15.76
C TRP A 142 -0.53 -1.25 15.57
N GLU A 143 -0.70 -0.02 15.98
CA GLU A 143 -1.94 0.69 15.76
C GLU A 143 -2.08 1.12 14.29
N CYS A 144 -3.18 0.71 13.65
CA CYS A 144 -3.57 1.18 12.33
C CYS A 144 -4.85 2.03 12.45
N LYS A 145 -4.76 3.28 12.00
CA LYS A 145 -5.91 4.20 11.96
C LYS A 145 -6.15 4.65 10.53
N ILE A 146 -7.37 4.45 10.04
CA ILE A 146 -7.83 5.00 8.76
C ILE A 146 -9.12 5.79 9.03
N SER A 147 -9.12 7.09 8.73
CA SER A 147 -10.28 7.97 8.93
C SER A 147 -10.42 8.99 7.81
N ASP A 148 -11.65 9.43 7.57
CA ASP A 148 -11.97 10.47 6.58
C ASP A 148 -11.35 10.20 5.20
N THR A 149 -11.27 8.92 4.82
CA THR A 149 -10.54 8.44 3.66
C THR A 149 -11.46 7.57 2.82
N ASP A 150 -11.45 7.76 1.52
CA ASP A 150 -12.36 7.06 0.62
C ASP A 150 -11.67 6.51 -0.63
N ASN A 151 -12.30 5.48 -1.21
CA ASN A 151 -11.93 4.89 -2.48
C ASN A 151 -13.11 4.95 -3.44
N THR A 152 -12.89 5.53 -4.62
CA THR A 152 -13.85 5.53 -5.73
C THR A 152 -13.35 4.77 -6.95
N GLY A 153 -12.10 4.32 -6.95
CA GLY A 153 -11.53 3.44 -7.98
C GLY A 153 -12.10 2.02 -7.89
N HIS A 154 -12.08 1.31 -8.99
CA HIS A 154 -12.48 -0.08 -9.04
C HIS A 154 -11.39 -0.98 -8.45
N ILE A 155 -11.82 -2.05 -7.81
CA ILE A 155 -10.93 -3.12 -7.36
C ILE A 155 -11.30 -4.36 -8.14
N THR A 156 -10.39 -4.84 -8.98
CA THR A 156 -10.66 -5.95 -9.88
C THR A 156 -9.57 -7.00 -9.79
N GLU A 157 -9.98 -8.25 -9.69
CA GLU A 157 -9.10 -9.42 -9.69
C GLU A 157 -9.49 -10.34 -10.83
N LYS A 158 -8.48 -10.84 -11.55
CA LYS A 158 -8.61 -11.91 -12.55
C LYS A 158 -7.81 -13.12 -12.09
N GLN A 159 -8.51 -14.21 -11.72
CA GLN A 159 -7.99 -15.58 -11.64
C GLN A 159 -6.82 -15.88 -10.68
N HIS A 160 -6.86 -15.45 -9.43
CA HIS A 160 -5.98 -16.02 -8.40
C HIS A 160 -6.72 -17.05 -7.54
N SER A 161 -6.01 -18.11 -7.15
CA SER A 161 -6.60 -19.16 -6.29
C SER A 161 -6.86 -18.67 -4.86
N ILE A 162 -6.16 -17.65 -4.40
CA ILE A 162 -6.31 -17.04 -3.07
C ILE A 162 -6.13 -15.53 -3.19
N SER A 163 -7.23 -14.80 -3.07
CA SER A 163 -7.24 -13.34 -3.04
C SER A 163 -8.05 -12.83 -1.86
N ARG A 164 -7.64 -11.67 -1.36
CA ARG A 164 -8.44 -10.89 -0.41
C ARG A 164 -8.70 -9.53 -0.99
N ILE A 165 -9.96 -9.15 -0.99
CA ILE A 165 -10.40 -7.88 -1.56
C ILE A 165 -11.15 -7.10 -0.50
N GLY A 166 -10.73 -5.86 -0.25
CA GLY A 166 -11.37 -4.95 0.68
C GLY A 166 -11.54 -3.55 0.10
N GLY A 167 -12.72 -2.96 0.26
CA GLY A 167 -12.98 -1.60 -0.20
C GLY A 167 -12.04 -0.57 0.44
N ILE A 168 -11.56 -0.83 1.65
CA ILE A 168 -10.59 0.00 2.38
C ILE A 168 -9.32 -0.80 2.64
N ILE A 169 -9.38 -1.90 3.39
CA ILE A 169 -8.23 -2.77 3.71
C ILE A 169 -8.54 -4.19 3.22
N ALA A 170 -7.58 -4.83 2.55
CA ALA A 170 -7.72 -6.21 2.11
C ALA A 170 -7.33 -7.23 3.19
N ASP A 171 -6.17 -7.08 3.81
CA ASP A 171 -5.66 -8.00 4.84
C ASP A 171 -5.29 -7.27 6.14
N GLY A 172 -6.07 -7.50 7.19
CA GLY A 172 -5.72 -7.13 8.56
C GLY A 172 -5.50 -8.41 9.36
N ARG A 173 -4.27 -8.92 9.41
CA ARG A 173 -4.00 -10.18 10.08
C ARG A 173 -3.97 -10.06 11.58
N TRP A 174 -4.85 -10.83 12.21
CA TRP A 174 -4.79 -11.19 13.61
C TRP A 174 -4.03 -12.52 13.70
N PRO A 175 -2.89 -12.58 14.40
CA PRO A 175 -2.10 -13.82 14.45
C PRO A 175 -2.74 -14.97 15.25
N ASN A 176 -3.89 -14.78 15.88
CA ASN A 176 -4.57 -15.84 16.62
C ASN A 176 -6.10 -15.68 16.60
N LEU A 177 -6.74 -16.32 15.68
CA LEU A 177 -8.06 -16.95 15.85
C LEU A 177 -7.97 -18.41 15.46
#